data_88bf566921d27cbb6d14737addb917fd
#
_entry.id   88bf566921d27cbb6d14737addb917fd
#
_cell.length_a   1.000
_cell.length_b   1.000
_cell.length_c   1.000
_cell.angle_alpha   90.00
_cell.angle_beta   90.00
_cell.angle_gamma   90.00
#
_symmetry.space_group_name_H-M   'P 1'
#
loop_
_entity.id
_entity.type
_entity.pdbx_description
1 polymer ?
#
loop_
_entity_poly.entity_id
_entity_poly.type
_entity_poly.pdbx_seq_one_letter_code
_entity_poly.pdbx_strand_id
1 'polypeptide(L)'
;MTEMMQAVWYEANGAAADVLVCGEMPVPAPGAGEVLVRLHASGVNPSDVKARAGSRPMGFPRIIPHSDGAGTVEAVGGGVDPAMAGLRVFVRNGQWRCAFGTAAQFIAVDAGCVHPLPDNVGFETGAALGIPALTAAYAVLKDGPVAGQTILVHGGNGSVARLAVQIAVDCGATVLATTGDMAGAGRITAAGAARVFDYRDPDLVTAVMAAAGTTGVTRIIDPECGMNIATSIDIIDEKGVIVGYGSVQRPTPELPFLKMMFKNITLSSILVYLLEAEEAAAYAAIIGDMLTRQVLD
;
A
#
# COMPACT_ATOMS: atom_id res chain seq x y z
N MET A 1 -10.16 31.70 21.34
CA MET A 1 -8.90 31.65 20.56
C MET A 1 -8.93 30.33 19.82
N THR A 2 -8.65 30.33 18.53
CA THR A 2 -8.55 29.10 17.75
C THR A 2 -7.30 28.32 18.21
N GLU A 3 -7.45 27.04 18.55
CA GLU A 3 -6.34 26.17 18.90
C GLU A 3 -5.41 26.02 17.70
N MET A 4 -4.11 26.07 17.91
CA MET A 4 -3.07 25.96 16.86
C MET A 4 -2.34 24.64 16.97
N MET A 5 -1.90 24.10 15.82
CA MET A 5 -1.12 22.87 15.70
C MET A 5 0.15 23.11 14.88
N GLN A 6 1.17 22.31 15.11
CA GLN A 6 2.30 22.23 14.20
C GLN A 6 1.93 21.39 12.97
N ALA A 7 2.34 21.87 11.78
CA ALA A 7 2.15 21.19 10.52
C ALA A 7 3.33 21.44 9.58
N VAL A 8 3.50 20.56 8.61
CA VAL A 8 4.43 20.72 7.49
C VAL A 8 3.61 20.85 6.20
N TRP A 9 3.86 21.87 5.40
CA TRP A 9 3.14 22.07 4.13
C TRP A 9 4.06 22.56 3.01
N TYR A 10 3.53 22.58 1.79
CA TYR A 10 4.15 23.20 0.64
C TYR A 10 3.10 23.99 -0.20
N GLU A 11 3.56 25.00 -0.92
CA GLU A 11 2.74 25.90 -1.78
C GLU A 11 3.23 25.90 -3.24
N ALA A 12 4.30 25.15 -3.52
CA ALA A 12 4.83 24.93 -4.86
C ALA A 12 5.41 23.51 -4.95
N ASN A 13 5.38 22.91 -6.16
CA ASN A 13 6.11 21.67 -6.39
C ASN A 13 7.62 21.93 -6.38
N GLY A 14 8.40 20.96 -5.89
CA GLY A 14 9.87 21.06 -5.85
C GLY A 14 10.55 20.05 -4.95
N ALA A 15 11.85 20.22 -4.72
CA ALA A 15 12.61 19.40 -3.78
C ALA A 15 12.17 19.70 -2.33
N ALA A 16 12.27 18.71 -1.45
CA ALA A 16 11.77 18.85 -0.07
C ALA A 16 12.41 20.04 0.67
N ALA A 17 13.72 20.19 0.51
CA ALA A 17 14.46 21.27 1.17
C ALA A 17 14.06 22.68 0.71
N ASP A 18 13.50 22.80 -0.49
CA ASP A 18 13.19 24.09 -1.10
C ASP A 18 11.74 24.52 -0.84
N VAL A 19 10.82 23.55 -0.66
CA VAL A 19 9.37 23.85 -0.67
C VAL A 19 8.65 23.50 0.63
N LEU A 20 9.21 22.62 1.49
CA LEU A 20 8.56 22.29 2.74
C LEU A 20 8.76 23.38 3.79
N VAL A 21 7.63 23.81 4.36
CA VAL A 21 7.57 24.79 5.45
C VAL A 21 7.01 24.10 6.68
N CYS A 22 7.66 24.29 7.83
CA CYS A 22 7.15 23.83 9.13
C CYS A 22 6.69 25.06 9.93
N GLY A 23 5.48 25.01 10.50
CA GLY A 23 4.92 26.11 11.26
C GLY A 23 3.57 25.83 11.87
N GLU A 24 2.91 26.86 12.35
CA GLU A 24 1.62 26.76 13.02
C GLU A 24 0.46 26.95 12.04
N MET A 25 -0.54 26.10 12.19
CA MET A 25 -1.82 26.17 11.49
C MET A 25 -2.98 25.96 12.47
N PRO A 26 -4.19 26.46 12.16
CA PRO A 26 -5.37 26.17 12.99
C PRO A 26 -5.66 24.66 13.05
N VAL A 27 -6.01 24.14 14.24
CA VAL A 27 -6.55 22.78 14.38
C VAL A 27 -7.87 22.71 13.62
N PRO A 28 -8.04 21.73 12.69
CA PRO A 28 -9.30 21.60 11.97
C PRO A 28 -10.41 21.08 12.89
N ALA A 29 -11.65 21.46 12.60
CA ALA A 29 -12.83 20.85 13.22
C ALA A 29 -13.39 19.77 12.28
N PRO A 30 -13.78 18.58 12.80
CA PRO A 30 -14.37 17.54 11.95
C PRO A 30 -15.76 17.96 11.47
N GLY A 31 -16.00 17.86 10.17
CA GLY A 31 -17.31 18.05 9.55
C GLY A 31 -18.25 16.86 9.74
N ALA A 32 -19.43 16.91 9.11
CA ALA A 32 -20.33 15.76 9.11
C ALA A 32 -19.69 14.56 8.39
N GLY A 33 -19.71 13.37 9.01
CA GLY A 33 -19.07 12.16 8.50
C GLY A 33 -17.57 12.07 8.75
N GLU A 34 -16.94 13.08 9.35
CA GLU A 34 -15.50 13.11 9.62
C GLU A 34 -15.16 12.84 11.08
N VAL A 35 -13.93 12.42 11.31
CA VAL A 35 -13.30 12.36 12.62
C VAL A 35 -12.09 13.28 12.68
N LEU A 36 -11.81 13.85 13.86
CA LEU A 36 -10.55 14.52 14.16
C LEU A 36 -9.60 13.50 14.78
N VAL A 37 -8.47 13.24 14.14
CA VAL A 37 -7.44 12.35 14.69
C VAL A 37 -6.26 13.19 15.19
N ARG A 38 -5.89 13.00 16.46
CA ARG A 38 -4.61 13.46 17.01
C ARG A 38 -3.54 12.49 16.54
N LEU A 39 -2.68 12.94 15.65
CA LEU A 39 -1.62 12.12 15.05
C LEU A 39 -0.43 11.97 15.99
N HIS A 40 0.06 10.74 16.12
CA HIS A 40 1.28 10.38 16.83
C HIS A 40 2.41 10.09 15.84
N ALA A 41 2.08 9.60 14.64
CA ALA A 41 3.03 9.33 13.57
C ALA A 41 2.40 9.60 12.20
N SER A 42 3.21 10.01 11.23
CA SER A 42 2.84 10.25 9.84
C SER A 42 3.74 9.42 8.92
N GLY A 43 3.13 8.63 8.02
CA GLY A 43 3.83 7.77 7.08
C GLY A 43 4.09 8.47 5.74
N VAL A 44 5.29 8.30 5.20
CA VAL A 44 5.68 8.86 3.90
C VAL A 44 5.68 7.77 2.84
N ASN A 45 4.90 7.96 1.78
CA ASN A 45 4.85 7.06 0.64
C ASN A 45 5.60 7.63 -0.58
N PRO A 46 6.07 6.77 -1.50
CA PRO A 46 6.64 7.21 -2.77
C PRO A 46 5.71 8.13 -3.57
N SER A 47 4.38 7.93 -3.47
CA SER A 47 3.35 8.78 -4.09
C SER A 47 3.36 10.21 -3.57
N ASP A 48 3.59 10.40 -2.26
CA ASP A 48 3.65 11.71 -1.62
C ASP A 48 4.87 12.50 -2.11
N VAL A 49 6.03 11.82 -2.14
CA VAL A 49 7.30 12.39 -2.63
C VAL A 49 7.18 12.79 -4.10
N LYS A 50 6.62 11.92 -4.94
CA LYS A 50 6.42 12.18 -6.38
C LYS A 50 5.45 13.33 -6.60
N ALA A 51 4.32 13.38 -5.87
CA ALA A 51 3.35 14.47 -5.99
C ALA A 51 3.96 15.81 -5.62
N ARG A 52 4.65 15.89 -4.47
CA ARG A 52 5.37 17.11 -4.07
C ARG A 52 6.43 17.52 -5.11
N ALA A 53 7.16 16.56 -5.68
CA ALA A 53 8.17 16.83 -6.71
C ALA A 53 7.59 17.25 -8.07
N GLY A 54 6.25 17.21 -8.26
CA GLY A 54 5.60 17.71 -9.48
C GLY A 54 5.18 16.62 -10.48
N SER A 55 5.08 15.34 -10.06
CA SER A 55 4.56 14.29 -10.95
C SER A 55 3.09 14.51 -11.35
N ARG A 56 2.39 15.36 -10.62
CA ARG A 56 1.03 15.86 -10.93
C ARG A 56 0.90 17.32 -10.49
N PRO A 57 0.01 18.11 -11.14
CA PRO A 57 -0.27 19.47 -10.71
C PRO A 57 -0.80 19.51 -9.28
N MET A 58 -0.51 20.60 -8.56
CA MET A 58 -1.13 20.86 -7.26
C MET A 58 -2.62 21.14 -7.48
N GLY A 59 -3.47 20.44 -6.73
CA GLY A 59 -4.93 20.66 -6.74
C GLY A 59 -5.38 21.78 -5.81
N PHE A 60 -4.49 22.25 -4.93
CA PHE A 60 -4.80 23.25 -3.88
C PHE A 60 -3.63 24.23 -3.73
N PRO A 61 -3.88 25.48 -3.29
CA PRO A 61 -2.83 26.49 -3.11
C PRO A 61 -1.78 26.10 -2.05
N ARG A 62 -2.20 25.33 -1.05
CA ARG A 62 -1.37 24.82 0.04
C ARG A 62 -1.72 23.36 0.30
N ILE A 63 -0.71 22.52 0.49
CA ILE A 63 -0.88 21.08 0.74
C ILE A 63 -0.07 20.67 1.97
N ILE A 64 -0.73 20.11 2.99
CA ILE A 64 -0.08 19.28 4.00
C ILE A 64 0.05 17.89 3.40
N PRO A 65 1.29 17.36 3.20
CA PRO A 65 1.47 16.08 2.54
C PRO A 65 1.10 14.89 3.42
N HIS A 66 1.28 13.72 2.85
CA HIS A 66 1.16 12.37 3.38
C HIS A 66 -0.29 11.87 3.51
N SER A 67 -0.46 10.64 3.02
CA SER A 67 -1.75 9.93 3.05
C SER A 67 -1.91 9.04 4.27
N ASP A 68 -0.79 8.58 4.85
CA ASP A 68 -0.78 7.63 5.95
C ASP A 68 -0.43 8.30 7.26
N GLY A 69 -1.05 7.83 8.34
CA GLY A 69 -0.75 8.25 9.69
C GLY A 69 -1.36 7.31 10.71
N ALA A 70 -1.02 7.51 11.96
CA ALA A 70 -1.66 6.80 13.06
C ALA A 70 -1.77 7.70 14.30
N GLY A 71 -2.82 7.49 15.05
CA GLY A 71 -3.11 8.33 16.20
C GLY A 71 -4.34 7.88 16.98
N THR A 72 -4.91 8.82 17.72
CA THR A 72 -6.11 8.61 18.51
C THR A 72 -7.22 9.54 18.01
N VAL A 73 -8.44 9.02 17.87
CA VAL A 73 -9.61 9.83 17.52
C VAL A 73 -9.89 10.79 18.69
N GLU A 74 -9.73 12.08 18.45
CA GLU A 74 -9.91 13.14 19.45
C GLU A 74 -11.37 13.60 19.54
N ALA A 75 -12.03 13.69 18.38
CA ALA A 75 -13.43 14.11 18.28
C ALA A 75 -14.09 13.50 17.04
N VAL A 76 -15.42 13.47 17.05
CA VAL A 76 -16.23 12.97 15.93
C VAL A 76 -17.18 14.07 15.44
N GLY A 77 -17.39 14.13 14.14
CA GLY A 77 -18.34 15.03 13.50
C GLY A 77 -19.77 14.47 13.50
N GLY A 78 -20.71 15.27 13.00
CA GLY A 78 -22.12 14.87 12.93
C GLY A 78 -22.31 13.61 12.08
N GLY A 79 -23.11 12.65 12.57
CA GLY A 79 -23.41 11.39 11.88
C GLY A 79 -22.38 10.28 12.05
N VAL A 80 -21.28 10.52 12.75
CA VAL A 80 -20.28 9.50 13.12
C VAL A 80 -20.62 8.91 14.48
N ASP A 81 -20.36 7.61 14.66
CA ASP A 81 -20.57 6.93 15.96
C ASP A 81 -19.70 7.57 17.05
N PRO A 82 -20.28 8.12 18.13
CA PRO A 82 -19.53 8.69 19.24
C PRO A 82 -18.55 7.72 19.91
N ALA A 83 -18.77 6.42 19.81
CA ALA A 83 -17.89 5.38 20.34
C ALA A 83 -16.52 5.36 19.66
N MET A 84 -16.35 6.00 18.51
CA MET A 84 -15.04 6.15 17.87
C MET A 84 -14.09 7.07 18.64
N ALA A 85 -14.59 8.00 19.46
CA ALA A 85 -13.73 8.87 20.27
C ALA A 85 -12.86 8.05 21.24
N GLY A 86 -11.58 8.34 21.27
CA GLY A 86 -10.58 7.63 22.07
C GLY A 86 -10.00 6.38 21.42
N LEU A 87 -10.52 5.92 20.28
CA LEU A 87 -9.97 4.75 19.57
C LEU A 87 -8.59 5.06 19.02
N ARG A 88 -7.69 4.09 19.13
CA ARG A 88 -6.42 4.05 18.41
C ARG A 88 -6.71 3.63 16.96
N VAL A 89 -6.18 4.41 16.02
CA VAL A 89 -6.46 4.19 14.59
C VAL A 89 -5.21 4.38 13.73
N PHE A 90 -5.20 3.74 12.57
CA PHE A 90 -4.39 4.17 11.44
C PHE A 90 -5.25 4.84 10.37
N VAL A 91 -4.67 5.78 9.66
CA VAL A 91 -5.31 6.62 8.64
C VAL A 91 -4.83 6.17 7.26
N ARG A 92 -5.75 6.07 6.30
CA ARG A 92 -5.47 5.97 4.87
C ARG A 92 -6.00 7.20 4.13
N ASN A 93 -5.47 7.47 2.96
CA ASN A 93 -5.99 8.50 2.05
C ASN A 93 -6.02 9.93 2.63
N GLY A 94 -5.27 10.22 3.71
CA GLY A 94 -5.33 11.52 4.38
C GLY A 94 -5.15 12.73 3.45
N GLN A 95 -4.32 12.62 2.40
CA GLN A 95 -4.11 13.68 1.40
C GLN A 95 -4.69 13.30 0.01
N TRP A 96 -5.59 12.33 -0.08
CA TRP A 96 -6.19 11.96 -1.35
C TRP A 96 -7.32 12.91 -1.73
N ARG A 97 -7.14 13.70 -2.82
CA ARG A 97 -8.11 14.68 -3.33
C ARG A 97 -8.50 15.77 -2.33
N CYS A 98 -7.68 16.00 -1.30
CA CYS A 98 -7.86 17.06 -0.32
C CYS A 98 -6.55 17.81 -0.07
N ALA A 99 -6.64 18.98 0.58
CA ALA A 99 -5.51 19.86 0.81
C ALA A 99 -4.61 19.37 1.95
N PHE A 100 -5.19 18.72 2.99
CA PHE A 100 -4.50 18.51 4.25
C PHE A 100 -4.40 17.02 4.56
N GLY A 101 -3.16 16.54 4.61
CA GLY A 101 -2.78 15.18 4.95
C GLY A 101 -2.25 15.06 6.37
N THR A 102 -1.49 14.00 6.61
CA THR A 102 -1.10 13.58 7.98
C THR A 102 0.22 14.21 8.48
N ALA A 103 0.92 15.04 7.68
CA ALA A 103 2.12 15.72 8.17
C ALA A 103 1.79 16.92 9.09
N ALA A 104 0.97 16.68 10.11
CA ALA A 104 0.48 17.64 11.09
C ALA A 104 0.18 16.94 12.41
N GLN A 105 -0.08 17.70 13.48
CA GLN A 105 -0.49 17.13 14.77
C GLN A 105 -1.94 16.61 14.76
N PHE A 106 -2.81 17.18 13.90
CA PHE A 106 -4.20 16.77 13.77
C PHE A 106 -4.61 16.72 12.30
N ILE A 107 -5.53 15.82 11.99
CA ILE A 107 -6.22 15.74 10.71
C ILE A 107 -7.71 15.55 10.92
N ALA A 108 -8.54 16.30 10.19
CA ALA A 108 -9.96 15.98 10.01
C ALA A 108 -10.07 15.14 8.73
N VAL A 109 -10.66 13.95 8.81
CA VAL A 109 -10.72 12.99 7.71
C VAL A 109 -12.01 12.19 7.78
N ASP A 110 -12.54 11.75 6.63
CA ASP A 110 -13.69 10.87 6.53
C ASP A 110 -13.55 9.65 7.47
N ALA A 111 -14.59 9.32 8.22
CA ALA A 111 -14.57 8.20 9.17
C ALA A 111 -14.28 6.85 8.49
N GLY A 112 -14.61 6.68 7.20
CA GLY A 112 -14.25 5.50 6.41
C GLY A 112 -12.77 5.43 6.01
N CYS A 113 -11.99 6.47 6.31
CA CYS A 113 -10.54 6.50 6.09
C CYS A 113 -9.72 6.16 7.34
N VAL A 114 -10.36 5.88 8.47
CA VAL A 114 -9.70 5.46 9.71
C VAL A 114 -10.07 4.03 10.07
N HIS A 115 -9.08 3.26 10.50
CA HIS A 115 -9.26 1.86 10.85
C HIS A 115 -8.63 1.56 12.21
N PRO A 116 -9.21 0.65 13.02
CA PRO A 116 -8.69 0.32 14.34
C PRO A 116 -7.23 -0.14 14.29
N LEU A 117 -6.40 0.38 15.18
CA LEU A 117 -5.02 -0.05 15.39
C LEU A 117 -4.97 -0.89 16.68
N PRO A 118 -4.56 -2.18 16.62
CA PRO A 118 -4.47 -3.04 17.80
C PRO A 118 -3.57 -2.45 18.89
N ASP A 119 -3.87 -2.72 20.15
CA ASP A 119 -3.15 -2.15 21.30
C ASP A 119 -1.69 -2.59 21.39
N ASN A 120 -1.37 -3.76 20.86
CA ASN A 120 -0.01 -4.29 20.79
C ASN A 120 0.84 -3.69 19.67
N VAL A 121 0.29 -2.78 18.84
CA VAL A 121 0.97 -2.15 17.69
C VAL A 121 1.30 -0.70 18.01
N GLY A 122 2.56 -0.29 17.79
CA GLY A 122 3.00 1.11 17.92
C GLY A 122 2.39 2.01 16.83
N PHE A 123 2.28 3.31 17.11
CA PHE A 123 1.76 4.26 16.12
C PHE A 123 2.69 4.43 14.92
N GLU A 124 3.99 4.25 15.08
CA GLU A 124 4.96 4.29 13.99
C GLU A 124 4.67 3.17 12.97
N THR A 125 4.43 1.94 13.45
CA THR A 125 3.98 0.83 12.61
C THR A 125 2.62 1.14 12.00
N GLY A 126 1.67 1.63 12.81
CA GLY A 126 0.35 2.04 12.33
C GLY A 126 0.39 3.04 11.17
N ALA A 127 1.30 4.03 11.25
CA ALA A 127 1.48 5.03 10.20
C ALA A 127 2.08 4.47 8.89
N ALA A 128 2.59 3.25 8.88
CA ALA A 128 3.10 2.57 7.69
C ALA A 128 2.11 1.58 7.07
N LEU A 129 0.87 1.50 7.56
CA LEU A 129 -0.13 0.51 7.12
C LEU A 129 -1.08 1.02 6.02
N GLY A 130 -1.46 2.29 6.05
CA GLY A 130 -2.57 2.82 5.26
C GLY A 130 -2.48 2.48 3.77
N ILE A 131 -1.49 2.98 3.07
CA ILE A 131 -1.28 2.70 1.65
C ILE A 131 -0.58 1.35 1.44
N PRO A 132 0.55 1.02 2.11
CA PRO A 132 1.28 -0.21 1.80
C PRO A 132 0.52 -1.48 2.14
N ALA A 133 -0.06 -1.60 3.35
CA ALA A 133 -0.69 -2.84 3.78
C ALA A 133 -2.04 -3.06 3.04
N LEU A 134 -2.83 -2.00 2.85
CA LEU A 134 -4.06 -2.11 2.06
C LEU A 134 -3.79 -2.42 0.59
N THR A 135 -2.72 -1.86 -0.02
CA THR A 135 -2.30 -2.23 -1.38
C THR A 135 -1.92 -3.71 -1.45
N ALA A 136 -1.15 -4.20 -0.47
CA ALA A 136 -0.74 -5.59 -0.40
C ALA A 136 -1.94 -6.55 -0.25
N ALA A 137 -2.84 -6.27 0.71
CA ALA A 137 -4.04 -7.07 0.94
C ALA A 137 -4.96 -7.07 -0.30
N TYR A 138 -5.18 -5.90 -0.90
CA TYR A 138 -5.96 -5.77 -2.12
C TYR A 138 -5.34 -6.56 -3.27
N ALA A 139 -4.03 -6.44 -3.51
CA ALA A 139 -3.34 -7.17 -4.58
C ALA A 139 -3.39 -8.70 -4.39
N VAL A 140 -3.31 -9.17 -3.14
CA VAL A 140 -3.34 -10.60 -2.83
C VAL A 140 -4.76 -11.17 -2.90
N LEU A 141 -5.79 -10.46 -2.40
CA LEU A 141 -7.08 -11.05 -2.05
C LEU A 141 -8.26 -10.64 -2.96
N LYS A 142 -8.11 -9.60 -3.80
CA LYS A 142 -9.23 -9.07 -4.62
C LYS A 142 -9.94 -10.08 -5.52
N ASP A 143 -9.23 -11.10 -5.96
CA ASP A 143 -9.76 -12.12 -6.87
C ASP A 143 -10.05 -13.45 -6.14
N GLY A 144 -10.31 -13.38 -4.84
CA GLY A 144 -10.67 -14.52 -4.00
C GLY A 144 -9.50 -15.16 -3.25
N PRO A 145 -9.76 -16.27 -2.53
CA PRO A 145 -8.79 -16.92 -1.65
C PRO A 145 -7.59 -17.48 -2.43
N VAL A 146 -6.44 -17.49 -1.77
CA VAL A 146 -5.16 -17.89 -2.37
C VAL A 146 -4.58 -19.18 -1.77
N ALA A 147 -5.29 -19.85 -0.86
CA ALA A 147 -4.85 -21.07 -0.24
C ALA A 147 -4.53 -22.16 -1.29
N GLY A 148 -3.35 -22.76 -1.18
CA GLY A 148 -2.85 -23.77 -2.11
C GLY A 148 -2.34 -23.25 -3.45
N GLN A 149 -2.40 -21.94 -3.70
CA GLN A 149 -1.86 -21.31 -4.90
C GLN A 149 -0.35 -21.07 -4.77
N THR A 150 0.33 -20.95 -5.92
CA THR A 150 1.69 -20.41 -5.99
C THR A 150 1.64 -18.99 -6.54
N ILE A 151 2.16 -18.04 -5.77
CA ILE A 151 2.15 -16.61 -6.08
C ILE A 151 3.58 -16.12 -6.28
N LEU A 152 3.82 -15.35 -7.34
CA LEU A 152 5.09 -14.63 -7.54
C LEU A 152 4.91 -13.17 -7.12
N VAL A 153 5.79 -12.68 -6.23
CA VAL A 153 5.84 -11.28 -5.81
C VAL A 153 7.12 -10.65 -6.34
N HIS A 154 6.99 -9.72 -7.29
CA HIS A 154 8.12 -8.95 -7.78
C HIS A 154 8.55 -7.89 -6.77
N GLY A 155 9.88 -7.64 -6.69
CA GLY A 155 10.43 -6.58 -5.84
C GLY A 155 10.27 -6.81 -4.34
N GLY A 156 10.44 -8.04 -3.86
CA GLY A 156 10.15 -8.51 -2.50
C GLY A 156 10.75 -7.70 -1.33
N ASN A 157 11.78 -6.88 -1.57
CA ASN A 157 12.35 -5.95 -0.57
C ASN A 157 11.54 -4.64 -0.40
N GLY A 158 10.58 -4.35 -1.29
CA GLY A 158 9.71 -3.18 -1.17
C GLY A 158 8.65 -3.35 -0.07
N SER A 159 8.19 -2.26 0.56
CA SER A 159 7.22 -2.32 1.67
C SER A 159 5.94 -3.06 1.30
N VAL A 160 5.30 -2.71 0.19
CA VAL A 160 4.08 -3.40 -0.28
C VAL A 160 4.37 -4.87 -0.59
N ALA A 161 5.47 -5.16 -1.29
CA ALA A 161 5.81 -6.51 -1.70
C ALA A 161 6.09 -7.42 -0.49
N ARG A 162 6.81 -6.94 0.53
CA ARG A 162 7.06 -7.69 1.76
C ARG A 162 5.76 -8.02 2.49
N LEU A 163 4.88 -7.04 2.66
CA LEU A 163 3.55 -7.26 3.25
C LEU A 163 2.70 -8.23 2.40
N ALA A 164 2.77 -8.14 1.06
CA ALA A 164 2.08 -9.09 0.19
C ALA A 164 2.60 -10.52 0.36
N VAL A 165 3.92 -10.71 0.56
CA VAL A 165 4.50 -12.02 0.91
C VAL A 165 3.89 -12.55 2.21
N GLN A 166 3.90 -11.75 3.29
CA GLN A 166 3.38 -12.16 4.60
C GLN A 166 1.89 -12.50 4.54
N ILE A 167 1.08 -11.63 3.90
CA ILE A 167 -0.36 -11.85 3.74
C ILE A 167 -0.64 -13.11 2.92
N ALA A 168 0.03 -13.30 1.80
CA ALA A 168 -0.19 -14.47 0.96
C ALA A 168 0.18 -15.78 1.66
N VAL A 169 1.28 -15.79 2.41
CA VAL A 169 1.73 -16.95 3.20
C VAL A 169 0.73 -17.26 4.32
N ASP A 170 0.29 -16.27 5.08
CA ASP A 170 -0.71 -16.46 6.16
C ASP A 170 -2.05 -16.96 5.59
N CYS A 171 -2.41 -16.54 4.37
CA CYS A 171 -3.58 -17.04 3.65
C CYS A 171 -3.37 -18.42 2.99
N GLY A 172 -2.24 -19.10 3.23
CA GLY A 172 -1.98 -20.47 2.77
C GLY A 172 -1.42 -20.60 1.36
N ALA A 173 -0.88 -19.55 0.75
CA ALA A 173 -0.20 -19.62 -0.54
C ALA A 173 1.29 -20.01 -0.37
N THR A 174 1.85 -20.65 -1.40
CA THR A 174 3.30 -20.74 -1.58
C THR A 174 3.79 -19.48 -2.31
N VAL A 175 4.70 -18.74 -1.69
CA VAL A 175 5.18 -17.48 -2.27
C VAL A 175 6.59 -17.64 -2.81
N LEU A 176 6.76 -17.28 -4.08
CA LEU A 176 8.03 -17.05 -4.74
C LEU A 176 8.24 -15.52 -4.84
N ALA A 177 9.47 -15.04 -4.75
CA ALA A 177 9.73 -13.62 -4.84
C ALA A 177 10.93 -13.30 -5.73
N THR A 178 10.96 -12.09 -6.31
CA THR A 178 12.15 -11.58 -6.99
C THR A 178 12.72 -10.36 -6.29
N THR A 179 14.02 -10.14 -6.42
CA THR A 179 14.70 -8.93 -5.95
C THR A 179 15.90 -8.59 -6.84
N GLY A 180 16.32 -7.33 -6.86
CA GLY A 180 17.60 -6.92 -7.41
C GLY A 180 18.71 -6.81 -6.36
N ASP A 181 18.36 -6.95 -5.09
CA ASP A 181 19.30 -6.95 -3.95
C ASP A 181 19.31 -8.35 -3.30
N MET A 182 20.14 -9.23 -3.82
CA MET A 182 20.27 -10.59 -3.28
C MET A 182 20.92 -10.61 -1.89
N ALA A 183 21.66 -9.59 -1.50
CA ALA A 183 22.15 -9.46 -0.12
C ALA A 183 21.00 -9.28 0.88
N GLY A 184 19.91 -8.63 0.46
CA GLY A 184 18.69 -8.48 1.24
C GLY A 184 17.70 -9.64 1.14
N ALA A 185 17.97 -10.70 0.37
CA ALA A 185 17.04 -11.83 0.15
C ALA A 185 16.61 -12.54 1.45
N GLY A 186 17.48 -12.56 2.47
CA GLY A 186 17.16 -13.14 3.78
C GLY A 186 15.94 -12.50 4.44
N ARG A 187 15.68 -11.20 4.23
CA ARG A 187 14.49 -10.52 4.75
C ARG A 187 13.20 -11.00 4.06
N ILE A 188 13.27 -11.28 2.77
CA ILE A 188 12.14 -11.77 1.98
C ILE A 188 11.81 -13.22 2.39
N THR A 189 12.84 -14.03 2.61
CA THR A 189 12.68 -15.40 3.13
C THR A 189 12.12 -15.37 4.57
N ALA A 190 12.60 -14.45 5.42
CA ALA A 190 12.04 -14.28 6.78
C ALA A 190 10.56 -13.83 6.76
N ALA A 191 10.14 -13.07 5.73
CA ALA A 191 8.72 -12.75 5.52
C ALA A 191 7.89 -13.95 5.05
N GLY A 192 8.50 -15.11 4.76
CA GLY A 192 7.83 -16.36 4.42
C GLY A 192 7.94 -16.79 2.96
N ALA A 193 8.69 -16.10 2.10
CA ALA A 193 8.89 -16.54 0.74
C ALA A 193 9.67 -17.87 0.70
N ALA A 194 9.12 -18.86 0.00
CA ALA A 194 9.71 -20.18 -0.15
C ALA A 194 11.02 -20.15 -0.97
N ARG A 195 11.11 -19.21 -1.93
CA ARG A 195 12.31 -18.99 -2.73
C ARG A 195 12.38 -17.55 -3.23
N VAL A 196 13.62 -17.03 -3.33
CA VAL A 196 13.91 -15.68 -3.84
C VAL A 196 14.85 -15.78 -5.03
N PHE A 197 14.59 -15.01 -6.08
CA PHE A 197 15.36 -14.98 -7.32
C PHE A 197 15.87 -13.57 -7.62
N ASP A 198 17.03 -13.47 -8.29
CA ASP A 198 17.45 -12.21 -8.91
C ASP A 198 16.63 -11.99 -10.20
N TYR A 199 15.92 -10.86 -10.28
CA TYR A 199 15.13 -10.57 -11.47
C TYR A 199 15.98 -10.30 -12.73
N ARG A 200 17.31 -10.13 -12.57
CA ARG A 200 18.27 -9.94 -13.66
C ARG A 200 18.82 -11.24 -14.22
N ASP A 201 18.53 -12.36 -13.56
CA ASP A 201 18.99 -13.67 -14.01
C ASP A 201 18.35 -14.00 -15.39
N PRO A 202 19.15 -14.29 -16.42
CA PRO A 202 18.63 -14.66 -17.74
C PRO A 202 17.77 -15.93 -17.69
N ASP A 203 17.99 -16.81 -16.73
CA ASP A 203 17.26 -18.06 -16.55
C ASP A 203 16.06 -17.93 -15.59
N LEU A 204 15.68 -16.70 -15.19
CA LEU A 204 14.61 -16.41 -14.23
C LEU A 204 13.31 -17.19 -14.52
N VAL A 205 12.83 -17.15 -15.77
CA VAL A 205 11.58 -17.81 -16.16
C VAL A 205 11.65 -19.30 -15.86
N THR A 206 12.71 -19.95 -16.33
CA THR A 206 12.92 -21.39 -16.11
C THR A 206 13.04 -21.73 -14.63
N ALA A 207 13.78 -20.93 -13.87
CA ALA A 207 14.00 -21.13 -12.44
C ALA A 207 12.71 -20.98 -11.62
N VAL A 208 11.89 -19.96 -11.94
CA VAL A 208 10.59 -19.73 -11.26
C VAL A 208 9.60 -20.84 -11.60
N MET A 209 9.49 -21.23 -12.89
CA MET A 209 8.60 -22.32 -13.31
C MET A 209 8.98 -23.65 -12.66
N ALA A 210 10.27 -23.96 -12.60
CA ALA A 210 10.76 -25.16 -11.91
C ALA A 210 10.43 -25.14 -10.40
N ALA A 211 10.49 -23.98 -9.74
CA ALA A 211 10.16 -23.84 -8.33
C ALA A 211 8.64 -23.91 -8.07
N ALA A 212 7.83 -23.43 -9.00
CA ALA A 212 6.36 -23.51 -8.92
C ALA A 212 5.85 -24.96 -9.12
N GLY A 213 6.65 -25.80 -9.80
CA GLY A 213 6.32 -27.21 -10.03
C GLY A 213 5.02 -27.38 -10.82
N THR A 214 4.24 -28.41 -10.47
CA THR A 214 2.99 -28.74 -11.17
C THR A 214 1.82 -27.80 -10.82
N THR A 215 1.94 -27.02 -9.75
CA THR A 215 0.89 -26.03 -9.36
C THR A 215 0.89 -24.84 -10.33
N GLY A 216 2.06 -24.52 -10.92
CA GLY A 216 2.24 -23.32 -11.74
C GLY A 216 2.14 -22.02 -10.92
N VAL A 217 2.45 -20.90 -11.53
CA VAL A 217 2.26 -19.56 -10.93
C VAL A 217 0.88 -19.04 -11.33
N THR A 218 -0.05 -18.93 -10.38
CA THR A 218 -1.43 -18.55 -10.64
C THR A 218 -1.69 -17.06 -10.46
N ARG A 219 -0.81 -16.38 -9.70
CA ARG A 219 -0.92 -14.93 -9.46
C ARG A 219 0.47 -14.30 -9.41
N ILE A 220 0.59 -13.10 -10.02
CA ILE A 220 1.79 -12.26 -9.95
C ILE A 220 1.41 -10.91 -9.38
N ILE A 221 2.17 -10.42 -8.40
CA ILE A 221 2.01 -9.10 -7.78
C ILE A 221 3.22 -8.24 -8.14
N ASP A 222 3.00 -7.08 -8.77
CA ASP A 222 4.07 -6.36 -9.46
C ASP A 222 4.06 -4.84 -9.19
N PRO A 223 5.14 -4.29 -8.60
CA PRO A 223 5.34 -2.85 -8.39
C PRO A 223 5.75 -2.09 -9.66
N GLU A 224 6.25 -2.79 -10.70
CA GLU A 224 6.81 -2.22 -11.93
C GLU A 224 6.34 -3.01 -13.15
N CYS A 225 5.02 -3.14 -13.25
CA CYS A 225 4.35 -4.05 -14.18
C CYS A 225 4.80 -3.85 -15.64
N GLY A 226 4.98 -2.59 -16.07
CA GLY A 226 5.39 -2.31 -17.45
C GLY A 226 6.77 -2.82 -17.83
N MET A 227 7.70 -2.91 -16.88
CA MET A 227 9.02 -3.51 -17.12
C MET A 227 8.96 -5.02 -17.14
N ASN A 228 8.13 -5.62 -16.28
CA ASN A 228 8.12 -7.05 -16.03
C ASN A 228 7.09 -7.81 -16.86
N ILE A 229 6.15 -7.12 -17.55
CA ILE A 229 4.97 -7.73 -18.15
C ILE A 229 5.28 -8.90 -19.10
N ALA A 230 6.31 -8.78 -19.93
CA ALA A 230 6.69 -9.84 -20.85
C ALA A 230 7.15 -11.10 -20.09
N THR A 231 8.05 -10.93 -19.13
CA THR A 231 8.54 -12.00 -18.25
C THR A 231 7.41 -12.60 -17.42
N SER A 232 6.52 -11.76 -16.87
CA SER A 232 5.37 -12.20 -16.09
C SER A 232 4.41 -13.05 -16.91
N ILE A 233 4.16 -12.69 -18.18
CA ILE A 233 3.33 -13.48 -19.10
C ILE A 233 3.97 -14.83 -19.45
N ASP A 234 5.30 -14.89 -19.55
CA ASP A 234 6.00 -16.16 -19.79
C ASP A 234 5.94 -17.08 -18.56
N ILE A 235 6.03 -16.53 -17.35
CA ILE A 235 5.98 -17.25 -16.07
C ILE A 235 4.57 -17.72 -15.69
N ILE A 236 3.56 -16.84 -15.82
CA ILE A 236 2.23 -17.10 -15.30
C ILE A 236 1.55 -18.26 -16.03
N ASP A 237 0.81 -19.06 -15.29
CA ASP A 237 0.04 -20.19 -15.83
C ASP A 237 -1.25 -19.75 -16.51
N GLU A 238 -1.95 -20.69 -17.16
CA GLU A 238 -3.26 -20.46 -17.78
C GLU A 238 -4.28 -19.96 -16.74
N LYS A 239 -5.12 -19.01 -17.16
CA LYS A 239 -6.13 -18.34 -16.32
C LYS A 239 -5.57 -17.58 -15.12
N GLY A 240 -4.24 -17.35 -15.10
CA GLY A 240 -3.60 -16.61 -14.02
C GLY A 240 -3.92 -15.12 -14.05
N VAL A 241 -3.66 -14.47 -12.92
CA VAL A 241 -3.91 -13.03 -12.72
C VAL A 241 -2.59 -12.30 -12.45
N ILE A 242 -2.30 -11.27 -13.24
CA ILE A 242 -1.21 -10.33 -13.00
C ILE A 242 -1.80 -9.06 -12.40
N VAL A 243 -1.40 -8.71 -11.17
CA VAL A 243 -1.85 -7.52 -10.46
C VAL A 243 -0.71 -6.51 -10.40
N GLY A 244 -0.81 -5.44 -11.20
CA GLY A 244 0.13 -4.33 -11.21
C GLY A 244 -0.38 -3.16 -10.35
N TYR A 245 0.47 -2.67 -9.42
CA TYR A 245 0.18 -1.48 -8.62
C TYR A 245 1.14 -0.31 -8.90
N GLY A 246 2.04 -0.49 -9.85
CA GLY A 246 2.97 0.54 -10.32
C GLY A 246 3.57 0.21 -11.67
N SER A 247 4.03 1.25 -12.37
CA SER A 247 4.78 1.16 -13.62
C SER A 247 5.46 2.50 -13.91
N VAL A 248 6.54 2.77 -13.20
CA VAL A 248 7.21 4.09 -13.24
C VAL A 248 8.24 4.15 -14.36
N GLN A 249 9.01 3.09 -14.53
CA GLN A 249 10.10 3.05 -15.53
C GLN A 249 9.55 2.83 -16.95
N ARG A 250 8.44 2.11 -17.08
CA ARG A 250 7.77 1.89 -18.38
C ARG A 250 6.26 2.08 -18.24
N PRO A 251 5.77 3.34 -18.27
CA PRO A 251 4.34 3.63 -18.06
C PRO A 251 3.44 3.17 -19.21
N THR A 252 3.99 2.94 -20.39
CA THR A 252 3.30 2.44 -21.59
C THR A 252 4.00 1.21 -22.14
N PRO A 253 3.77 0.00 -21.56
CA PRO A 253 4.39 -1.23 -22.05
C PRO A 253 3.75 -1.73 -23.34
N GLU A 254 4.53 -2.45 -24.13
CA GLU A 254 4.00 -3.32 -25.19
C GLU A 254 3.40 -4.58 -24.57
N LEU A 255 2.18 -4.94 -24.99
CA LEU A 255 1.50 -6.12 -24.49
C LEU A 255 1.54 -7.24 -25.55
N PRO A 256 2.11 -8.42 -25.25
CA PRO A 256 2.08 -9.58 -26.14
C PRO A 256 0.68 -10.23 -26.08
N PHE A 257 -0.30 -9.55 -26.68
CA PHE A 257 -1.73 -9.85 -26.54
C PHE A 257 -2.09 -11.29 -26.91
N LEU A 258 -1.49 -11.85 -27.98
CA LEU A 258 -1.79 -13.23 -28.38
C LEU A 258 -1.34 -14.24 -27.31
N LYS A 259 -0.18 -14.04 -26.69
CA LYS A 259 0.26 -14.90 -25.57
C LYS A 259 -0.71 -14.82 -24.39
N MET A 260 -1.17 -13.61 -24.05
CA MET A 260 -2.15 -13.40 -22.99
C MET A 260 -3.49 -14.09 -23.30
N MET A 261 -3.96 -13.96 -24.55
CA MET A 261 -5.20 -14.56 -25.01
C MET A 261 -5.14 -16.11 -24.97
N PHE A 262 -4.05 -16.71 -25.44
CA PHE A 262 -3.89 -18.17 -25.42
C PHE A 262 -3.80 -18.75 -24.01
N LYS A 263 -3.24 -18.02 -23.05
CA LYS A 263 -3.24 -18.40 -21.64
C LYS A 263 -4.48 -17.93 -20.88
N ASN A 264 -5.39 -17.16 -21.50
CA ASN A 264 -6.55 -16.54 -20.84
C ASN A 264 -6.17 -15.72 -19.59
N ILE A 265 -5.10 -14.91 -19.68
CA ILE A 265 -4.55 -14.13 -18.56
C ILE A 265 -5.45 -12.93 -18.26
N THR A 266 -5.66 -12.66 -16.98
CA THR A 266 -6.22 -11.39 -16.50
C THR A 266 -5.09 -10.45 -16.10
N LEU A 267 -5.03 -9.26 -16.71
CA LEU A 267 -4.17 -8.16 -16.27
C LEU A 267 -5.01 -7.14 -15.51
N SER A 268 -4.71 -6.95 -14.22
CA SER A 268 -5.43 -6.03 -13.34
C SER A 268 -4.50 -4.93 -12.86
N SER A 269 -4.83 -3.68 -13.16
CA SER A 269 -4.18 -2.52 -12.53
C SER A 269 -4.99 -2.10 -11.32
N ILE A 270 -4.32 -1.89 -10.18
CA ILE A 270 -4.98 -1.45 -8.95
C ILE A 270 -4.45 -0.10 -8.47
N LEU A 271 -5.33 0.67 -7.87
CA LEU A 271 -5.02 1.92 -7.19
C LEU A 271 -5.75 1.93 -5.85
N VAL A 272 -5.02 1.71 -4.76
CA VAL A 272 -5.57 1.55 -3.40
C VAL A 272 -6.40 2.76 -2.94
N TYR A 273 -6.08 3.95 -3.45
CA TYR A 273 -6.84 5.18 -3.17
C TYR A 273 -8.30 5.14 -3.63
N LEU A 274 -8.64 4.22 -4.54
CA LEU A 274 -10.00 4.05 -5.10
C LEU A 274 -10.79 2.93 -4.41
N LEU A 275 -10.24 2.29 -3.38
CA LEU A 275 -11.01 1.34 -2.58
C LEU A 275 -12.17 2.05 -1.90
N GLU A 276 -13.35 1.49 -2.08
CA GLU A 276 -14.54 1.93 -1.34
C GLU A 276 -14.34 1.68 0.16
N ALA A 277 -15.07 2.42 0.99
CA ALA A 277 -14.89 2.38 2.45
C ALA A 277 -15.12 0.97 3.02
N GLU A 278 -16.12 0.26 2.52
CA GLU A 278 -16.46 -1.10 2.96
C GLU A 278 -15.37 -2.12 2.58
N GLU A 279 -14.86 -2.06 1.35
CA GLU A 279 -13.75 -2.92 0.92
C GLU A 279 -12.47 -2.65 1.73
N ALA A 280 -12.15 -1.38 1.93
CA ALA A 280 -11.00 -0.99 2.74
C ALA A 280 -11.13 -1.46 4.20
N ALA A 281 -12.32 -1.36 4.79
CA ALA A 281 -12.59 -1.86 6.14
C ALA A 281 -12.42 -3.39 6.23
N ALA A 282 -12.85 -4.14 5.21
CA ALA A 282 -12.67 -5.59 5.18
C ALA A 282 -11.17 -5.98 5.12
N TYR A 283 -10.36 -5.33 4.27
CA TYR A 283 -8.92 -5.57 4.24
C TYR A 283 -8.22 -5.09 5.52
N ALA A 284 -8.64 -3.95 6.08
CA ALA A 284 -8.10 -3.45 7.34
C ALA A 284 -8.38 -4.39 8.52
N ALA A 285 -9.53 -5.06 8.53
CA ALA A 285 -9.85 -6.06 9.55
C ALA A 285 -8.93 -7.29 9.46
N ILE A 286 -8.62 -7.77 8.24
CA ILE A 286 -7.65 -8.84 8.01
C ILE A 286 -6.26 -8.41 8.51
N ILE A 287 -5.82 -7.21 8.13
CA ILE A 287 -4.54 -6.64 8.57
C ILE A 287 -4.49 -6.54 10.09
N GLY A 288 -5.57 -6.04 10.74
CA GLY A 288 -5.67 -5.90 12.18
C GLY A 288 -5.58 -7.24 12.93
N ASP A 289 -6.21 -8.31 12.41
CA ASP A 289 -6.07 -9.66 12.94
C ASP A 289 -4.63 -10.17 12.83
N MET A 290 -3.99 -10.01 11.66
CA MET A 290 -2.60 -10.43 11.43
C MET A 290 -1.61 -9.68 12.34
N LEU A 291 -1.83 -8.37 12.55
CA LEU A 291 -1.03 -7.56 13.48
C LEU A 291 -1.22 -8.01 14.93
N THR A 292 -2.45 -8.33 15.34
CA THR A 292 -2.75 -8.85 16.67
C THR A 292 -2.03 -10.18 16.92
N ARG A 293 -1.97 -11.05 15.90
CA ARG A 293 -1.24 -12.33 15.92
C ARG A 293 0.28 -12.18 15.69
N GLN A 294 0.78 -10.96 15.46
CA GLN A 294 2.19 -10.67 15.17
C GLN A 294 2.72 -11.39 13.91
N VAL A 295 1.88 -11.54 12.90
CA VAL A 295 2.23 -12.12 11.60
C VAL A 295 2.74 -11.05 10.63
N LEU A 296 2.25 -9.82 10.74
CA LEU A 296 2.75 -8.66 10.00
C LEU A 296 3.73 -7.86 10.85
N ASP A 297 4.84 -7.44 10.23
CA ASP A 297 5.90 -6.62 10.85
C ASP A 297 6.36 -5.47 9.91
#